data_fffa5c49100d4108bfe78d55c716a408
#
_entry.id   fffa5c49100d4108bfe78d55c716a408
#
_cell.length_a   1.000
_cell.length_b   1.000
_cell.length_c   1.000
_cell.angle_alpha   90.00
_cell.angle_beta   90.00
_cell.angle_gamma   90.00
#
_symmetry.space_group_name_H-M   'P 1'
#
loop_
_entity.id
_entity.type
_entity.pdbx_description
1 polymer ?
#
loop_
_entity_poly.entity_id
_entity_poly.type
_entity_poly.pdbx_seq_one_letter_code
_entity_poly.pdbx_strand_id
1 'polypeptide(L)'
;MIELLLLSFVQGVAEFLPISSSSHLILISTYFNFENQSLSLDVSLHIGSFIAVIVYFYKDLINFYENKTLFLKILLSSIPVIVTGYILIKTGQIDKIRNLETIAWTTLIFGILLYISDKFKLQKSIKEDFSFKSTIFIGILQILSLFPGVSRSGIAITAARFLD
;
A
#
# COMPACT_ATOMS: atom_id res chain seq x y z
N MET A 1 -22.21 -2.40 14.77
CA MET A 1 -22.30 -1.10 14.04
C MET A 1 -21.19 -0.13 14.47
N ILE A 2 -20.94 0.06 15.77
CA ILE A 2 -19.86 0.95 16.27
C ILE A 2 -18.48 0.49 15.80
N GLU A 3 -18.20 -0.82 15.81
CA GLU A 3 -16.96 -1.42 15.31
C GLU A 3 -16.68 -1.04 13.85
N LEU A 4 -17.69 -1.18 12.98
CA LEU A 4 -17.59 -0.82 11.56
C LEU A 4 -17.30 0.68 11.38
N LEU A 5 -17.95 1.55 12.15
CA LEU A 5 -17.70 2.99 12.09
C LEU A 5 -16.26 3.32 12.52
N LEU A 6 -15.77 2.69 13.59
CA LEU A 6 -14.41 2.88 14.06
C LEU A 6 -13.40 2.40 13.03
N LEU A 7 -13.58 1.18 12.49
CA LEU A 7 -12.68 0.63 11.46
C LEU A 7 -12.72 1.45 10.17
N SER A 8 -13.89 1.95 9.75
CA SER A 8 -14.03 2.84 8.59
C SER A 8 -13.28 4.17 8.79
N PHE A 9 -13.37 4.75 9.98
CA PHE A 9 -12.63 5.97 10.31
C PHE A 9 -11.13 5.73 10.30
N VAL A 10 -10.66 4.66 10.93
CA VAL A 10 -9.24 4.27 10.96
C VAL A 10 -8.73 4.02 9.54
N GLN A 11 -9.47 3.28 8.73
CA GLN A 11 -9.13 3.03 7.33
C GLN A 11 -9.04 4.35 6.55
N GLY A 12 -10.04 5.22 6.69
CA GLY A 12 -10.09 6.50 5.97
C GLY A 12 -8.92 7.43 6.31
N VAL A 13 -8.39 7.36 7.53
CA VAL A 13 -7.20 8.14 7.92
C VAL A 13 -5.90 7.44 7.51
N ALA A 14 -5.77 6.15 7.83
CA ALA A 14 -4.52 5.41 7.65
C ALA A 14 -4.18 5.16 6.18
N GLU A 15 -5.16 5.07 5.28
CA GLU A 15 -4.94 4.82 3.86
C GLU A 15 -4.19 5.96 3.16
N PHE A 16 -4.35 7.20 3.62
CA PHE A 16 -3.68 8.36 3.04
C PHE A 16 -2.32 8.68 3.66
N LEU A 17 -1.93 7.96 4.69
CA LEU A 17 -0.64 8.10 5.33
C LEU A 17 0.31 6.99 4.86
N PRO A 18 1.63 7.19 4.85
CA PRO A 18 2.59 6.14 4.49
C PRO A 18 2.76 5.10 5.62
N ILE A 19 1.63 4.67 6.21
CA ILE A 19 1.52 3.66 7.25
C ILE A 19 0.59 2.55 6.77
N SER A 20 0.73 1.33 7.31
CA SER A 20 -0.08 0.21 6.87
C SER A 20 -1.49 0.27 7.46
N SER A 21 -2.49 0.64 6.65
CA SER A 21 -3.91 0.67 7.07
C SER A 21 -4.40 -0.71 7.51
N SER A 22 -4.09 -1.77 6.76
CA SER A 22 -4.46 -3.14 7.11
C SER A 22 -3.92 -3.58 8.49
N SER A 23 -2.72 -3.15 8.85
CA SER A 23 -2.16 -3.44 10.18
C SER A 23 -2.94 -2.73 11.28
N HIS A 24 -3.33 -1.48 11.06
CA HIS A 24 -4.15 -0.74 12.03
C HIS A 24 -5.53 -1.39 12.23
N LEU A 25 -6.15 -1.88 11.14
CA LEU A 25 -7.40 -2.62 11.24
C LEU A 25 -7.23 -3.89 12.06
N ILE A 26 -6.18 -4.70 11.80
CA ILE A 26 -5.90 -5.93 12.56
C ILE A 26 -5.61 -5.61 14.03
N LEU A 27 -4.73 -4.64 14.32
CA LEU A 27 -4.34 -4.26 15.69
C LEU A 27 -5.54 -3.80 16.51
N ILE A 28 -6.37 -2.91 15.95
CA ILE A 28 -7.54 -2.38 16.64
C ILE A 28 -8.56 -3.49 16.89
N SER A 29 -8.83 -4.31 15.87
CA SER A 29 -9.78 -5.41 16.01
C SER A 29 -9.31 -6.44 17.05
N THR A 30 -8.01 -6.73 17.09
CA THR A 30 -7.43 -7.64 18.08
C THR A 30 -7.50 -7.02 19.49
N TYR A 31 -7.16 -5.74 19.64
CA TYR A 31 -7.15 -5.07 20.94
C TYR A 31 -8.56 -4.97 21.56
N PHE A 32 -9.55 -4.68 20.74
CA PHE A 32 -10.95 -4.55 21.20
C PHE A 32 -11.75 -5.86 21.08
N ASN A 33 -11.12 -6.97 20.67
CA ASN A 33 -11.75 -8.28 20.48
C ASN A 33 -12.98 -8.21 19.53
N PHE A 34 -12.83 -7.56 18.39
CA PHE A 34 -13.91 -7.48 17.40
C PHE A 34 -14.11 -8.84 16.72
N GLU A 35 -15.33 -9.38 16.82
CA GLU A 35 -15.66 -10.71 16.28
C GLU A 35 -15.68 -10.77 14.75
N ASN A 36 -15.93 -9.66 14.09
CA ASN A 36 -16.17 -9.60 12.65
C ASN A 36 -14.92 -9.27 11.82
N GLN A 37 -13.72 -9.31 12.42
CA GLN A 37 -12.49 -9.06 11.67
C GLN A 37 -12.25 -10.17 10.64
N SER A 38 -12.15 -9.78 9.38
CA SER A 38 -11.90 -10.69 8.26
C SER A 38 -11.23 -9.97 7.11
N LEU A 39 -10.58 -10.75 6.24
CA LEU A 39 -10.01 -10.20 5.00
C LEU A 39 -11.09 -9.54 4.12
N SER A 40 -12.30 -10.11 4.09
CA SER A 40 -13.43 -9.56 3.33
C SER A 40 -13.86 -8.19 3.83
N LEU A 41 -13.86 -8.00 5.15
CA LEU A 41 -14.16 -6.69 5.75
C LEU A 41 -13.08 -5.66 5.37
N ASP A 42 -11.80 -6.02 5.52
CA ASP A 42 -10.70 -5.14 5.14
C ASP A 42 -10.80 -4.72 3.67
N VAL A 43 -11.03 -5.66 2.77
CA VAL A 43 -11.23 -5.38 1.33
C VAL A 43 -12.40 -4.42 1.11
N SER A 44 -13.51 -4.61 1.80
CA SER A 44 -14.68 -3.73 1.68
C SER A 44 -14.36 -2.29 2.10
N LEU A 45 -13.62 -2.12 3.18
CA LEU A 45 -13.17 -0.81 3.66
C LEU A 45 -12.20 -0.14 2.66
N HIS A 46 -11.29 -0.91 2.07
CA HIS A 46 -10.39 -0.43 1.03
C HIS A 46 -11.15 0.00 -0.25
N ILE A 47 -12.20 -0.72 -0.64
CA ILE A 47 -13.07 -0.32 -1.76
C ILE A 47 -13.71 1.04 -1.47
N GLY A 48 -14.18 1.27 -0.25
CA GLY A 48 -14.72 2.58 0.16
C GLY A 48 -13.70 3.72 0.01
N SER A 49 -12.48 3.52 0.52
CA SER A 49 -11.38 4.48 0.36
C SER A 49 -11.03 4.71 -1.11
N PHE A 50 -11.01 3.65 -1.92
CA PHE A 50 -10.73 3.72 -3.36
C PHE A 50 -11.77 4.55 -4.12
N ILE A 51 -13.05 4.37 -3.82
CA ILE A 51 -14.13 5.19 -4.39
C ILE A 51 -13.94 6.66 -4.01
N ALA A 52 -13.61 6.95 -2.75
CA ALA A 52 -13.35 8.32 -2.29
C ALA A 52 -12.19 8.97 -3.05
N VAL A 53 -11.10 8.23 -3.31
CA VAL A 53 -9.96 8.68 -4.13
C VAL A 53 -10.39 9.00 -5.55
N ILE A 54 -11.17 8.12 -6.19
CA ILE A 54 -11.67 8.34 -7.56
C ILE A 54 -12.51 9.61 -7.62
N VAL A 55 -13.43 9.79 -6.67
CA VAL A 55 -14.32 10.96 -6.64
C VAL A 55 -13.54 12.24 -6.39
N TYR A 56 -12.58 12.23 -5.47
CA TYR A 56 -11.80 13.42 -5.14
C TYR A 56 -10.81 13.80 -6.23
N PHE A 57 -10.08 12.83 -6.78
CA PHE A 57 -9.01 13.05 -7.75
C PHE A 57 -9.43 12.79 -9.20
N TYR A 58 -10.73 12.84 -9.54
CA TYR A 58 -11.20 12.46 -10.87
C TYR A 58 -10.53 13.24 -12.01
N LYS A 59 -10.26 14.55 -11.81
CA LYS A 59 -9.58 15.39 -12.81
C LYS A 59 -8.12 14.95 -13.02
N ASP A 60 -7.43 14.67 -11.93
CA ASP A 60 -6.04 14.20 -11.98
C ASP A 60 -5.94 12.81 -12.61
N LEU A 61 -6.93 11.95 -12.37
CA LEU A 61 -7.01 10.63 -13.01
C LEU A 61 -7.24 10.73 -14.52
N ILE A 62 -8.04 11.69 -15.00
CA ILE A 62 -8.22 11.94 -16.42
C ILE A 62 -6.91 12.42 -17.05
N ASN A 63 -6.27 13.43 -16.46
CA ASN A 63 -4.96 13.94 -16.92
C ASN A 63 -3.88 12.85 -16.91
N PHE A 64 -3.90 11.98 -15.89
CA PHE A 64 -3.01 10.84 -15.80
C PHE A 64 -3.23 9.82 -16.93
N TYR A 65 -4.49 9.54 -17.26
CA TYR A 65 -4.83 8.65 -18.37
C TYR A 65 -4.39 9.21 -19.73
N GLU A 66 -4.40 10.52 -19.91
CA GLU A 66 -3.89 11.19 -21.12
C GLU A 66 -2.37 11.02 -21.29
N ASN A 67 -1.62 10.93 -20.18
CA ASN A 67 -0.19 10.61 -20.22
C ASN A 67 0.03 9.09 -20.32
N LYS A 68 -0.19 8.55 -21.53
CA LYS A 68 -0.12 7.12 -21.82
C LYS A 68 1.17 6.45 -21.36
N THR A 69 2.29 7.15 -21.45
CA THR A 69 3.60 6.61 -21.06
C THR A 69 3.68 6.39 -19.56
N LEU A 70 3.27 7.37 -18.77
CA LEU A 70 3.24 7.27 -17.31
C LEU A 70 2.20 6.23 -16.86
N PHE A 71 1.03 6.23 -17.48
CA PHE A 71 -0.03 5.25 -17.22
C PHE A 71 0.47 3.81 -17.42
N LEU A 72 1.10 3.53 -18.57
CA LEU A 72 1.66 2.20 -18.85
C LEU A 72 2.75 1.81 -17.86
N LYS A 73 3.65 2.72 -17.48
CA LYS A 73 4.68 2.42 -16.49
C LYS A 73 4.09 2.06 -15.13
N ILE A 74 3.07 2.77 -14.66
CA ILE A 74 2.40 2.45 -13.39
C ILE A 74 1.64 1.12 -13.48
N LEU A 75 0.97 0.86 -14.60
CA LEU A 75 0.31 -0.42 -14.84
C LEU A 75 1.32 -1.58 -14.79
N LEU A 76 2.44 -1.46 -15.49
CA LEU A 76 3.50 -2.45 -15.49
C LEU A 76 4.13 -2.66 -14.11
N SER A 77 4.32 -1.58 -13.34
CA SER A 77 4.84 -1.69 -11.97
C SER A 77 3.88 -2.40 -11.01
N SER A 78 2.58 -2.43 -11.33
CA SER A 78 1.57 -3.11 -10.51
C SER A 78 1.46 -4.62 -10.80
N ILE A 79 1.95 -5.10 -11.95
CA ILE A 79 1.84 -6.53 -12.33
C ILE A 79 2.51 -7.45 -11.30
N PRO A 80 3.74 -7.22 -10.84
CA PRO A 80 4.41 -8.13 -9.90
C PRO A 80 3.61 -8.33 -8.61
N VAL A 81 3.08 -7.27 -8.02
CA VAL A 81 2.31 -7.36 -6.78
C VAL A 81 0.96 -8.05 -6.99
N ILE A 82 0.30 -7.82 -8.12
CA ILE A 82 -0.97 -8.49 -8.47
C ILE A 82 -0.74 -9.99 -8.63
N VAL A 83 0.26 -10.40 -9.40
CA VAL A 83 0.57 -11.82 -9.63
C VAL A 83 0.94 -12.52 -8.33
N THR A 84 1.83 -11.91 -7.54
CA THR A 84 2.26 -12.50 -6.25
C THR A 84 1.09 -12.57 -5.26
N GLY A 85 0.27 -11.52 -5.17
CA GLY A 85 -0.90 -11.51 -4.30
C GLY A 85 -1.92 -12.59 -4.68
N TYR A 86 -2.17 -12.78 -5.98
CA TYR A 86 -3.03 -13.86 -6.48
C TYR A 86 -2.50 -15.25 -6.08
N ILE A 87 -1.19 -15.47 -6.20
CA ILE A 87 -0.55 -16.75 -5.81
C ILE A 87 -0.70 -16.97 -4.30
N LEU A 88 -0.43 -15.95 -3.47
CA LEU A 88 -0.55 -16.05 -2.01
C LEU A 88 -1.97 -16.35 -1.55
N ILE A 89 -2.98 -15.76 -2.20
CA ILE A 89 -4.39 -16.06 -1.91
C ILE A 89 -4.72 -17.49 -2.31
N LYS A 90 -4.36 -17.90 -3.53
CA LYS A 90 -4.63 -19.27 -4.03
C LYS A 90 -3.98 -20.36 -3.21
N THR A 91 -2.81 -20.09 -2.66
CA THR A 91 -2.05 -21.07 -1.84
C THR A 91 -2.42 -21.01 -0.35
N GLY A 92 -3.30 -20.11 0.07
CA GLY A 92 -3.68 -19.92 1.48
C GLY A 92 -2.54 -19.39 2.36
N GLN A 93 -1.48 -18.84 1.76
CA GLN A 93 -0.36 -18.29 2.53
C GLN A 93 -0.67 -16.90 3.10
N ILE A 94 -1.63 -16.20 2.52
CA ILE A 94 -1.99 -14.83 2.95
C ILE A 94 -2.42 -14.79 4.42
N ASP A 95 -3.15 -15.78 4.90
CA ASP A 95 -3.64 -15.84 6.28
C ASP A 95 -2.52 -16.11 7.27
N LYS A 96 -1.50 -16.87 6.86
CA LYS A 96 -0.34 -17.18 7.73
C LYS A 96 0.52 -15.97 8.06
N ILE A 97 0.61 -15.02 7.15
CA ILE A 97 1.40 -13.79 7.34
C ILE A 97 0.62 -12.69 8.08
N ARG A 98 -0.70 -12.84 8.25
CA ARG A 98 -1.58 -11.88 8.93
C ARG A 98 -1.61 -12.13 10.44
N ASN A 99 -0.50 -11.90 11.11
CA ASN A 99 -0.37 -12.05 12.56
C ASN A 99 0.40 -10.87 13.18
N LEU A 100 0.25 -10.71 14.49
CA LEU A 100 0.82 -9.58 15.24
C LEU A 100 2.34 -9.53 15.18
N GLU A 101 3.01 -10.68 15.18
CA GLU A 101 4.46 -10.75 15.11
C GLU A 101 4.97 -10.24 13.77
N THR A 102 4.36 -10.67 12.67
CA THR A 102 4.66 -10.16 11.32
C THR A 102 4.45 -8.65 11.25
N ILE A 103 3.33 -8.15 11.77
CA ILE A 103 3.03 -6.71 11.80
C ILE A 103 4.11 -5.95 12.56
N ALA A 104 4.52 -6.43 13.73
CA ALA A 104 5.52 -5.76 14.55
C ALA A 104 6.85 -5.63 13.83
N TRP A 105 7.37 -6.74 13.29
CA TRP A 105 8.64 -6.74 12.57
C TRP A 105 8.60 -5.94 11.28
N THR A 106 7.57 -6.11 10.47
CA THR A 106 7.47 -5.39 9.19
C THR A 106 7.30 -3.90 9.40
N THR A 107 6.45 -3.47 10.34
CA THR A 107 6.27 -2.05 10.65
C THR A 107 7.57 -1.43 11.14
N LEU A 108 8.32 -2.11 12.01
CA LEU A 108 9.61 -1.62 12.52
C LEU A 108 10.64 -1.48 11.38
N ILE A 109 10.84 -2.55 10.61
CA ILE A 109 11.86 -2.58 9.55
C ILE A 109 11.53 -1.54 8.47
N PHE A 110 10.31 -1.55 7.96
CA PHE A 110 9.92 -0.65 6.85
C PHE A 110 9.72 0.80 7.30
N GLY A 111 9.37 1.03 8.57
CA GLY A 111 9.37 2.37 9.16
C GLY A 111 10.78 2.95 9.24
N ILE A 112 11.77 2.16 9.65
CA ILE A 112 13.19 2.57 9.66
C ILE A 112 13.68 2.82 8.22
N LEU A 113 13.35 1.94 7.27
CA LEU A 113 13.73 2.12 5.86
C LEU A 113 13.14 3.39 5.26
N LEU A 114 11.88 3.67 5.53
CA LEU A 114 11.23 4.91 5.10
C LEU A 114 11.93 6.14 5.71
N TYR A 115 12.22 6.11 7.01
CA TYR A 115 12.94 7.19 7.70
C TYR A 115 14.34 7.42 7.12
N ILE A 116 15.07 6.35 6.81
CA ILE A 116 16.39 6.45 6.18
C ILE A 116 16.24 7.04 4.78
N SER A 117 15.32 6.54 3.98
CA SER A 117 15.10 7.03 2.61
C SER A 117 14.69 8.51 2.59
N ASP A 118 14.00 8.98 3.63
CA ASP A 118 13.57 10.39 3.74
C ASP A 118 14.74 11.37 3.90
N LYS A 119 15.90 10.88 4.33
CA LYS A 119 17.11 11.70 4.45
C LYS A 119 17.85 11.91 3.12
N PHE A 120 17.53 11.12 2.09
CA PHE A 120 18.10 11.32 0.77
C PHE A 120 17.45 12.56 0.12
N LYS A 121 18.26 13.48 -0.38
CA LYS A 121 17.78 14.67 -1.08
C LYS A 121 17.30 14.26 -2.47
N LEU A 122 16.07 14.56 -2.80
CA LEU A 122 15.54 14.35 -4.15
C LEU A 122 16.24 15.31 -5.12
N GLN A 123 16.93 14.77 -6.10
CA GLN A 123 17.61 15.55 -7.16
C GLN A 123 16.84 15.50 -8.48
N LYS A 124 16.01 14.47 -8.68
CA LYS A 124 15.28 14.23 -9.93
C LYS A 124 13.77 14.37 -9.78
N SER A 125 13.14 14.86 -10.82
CA SER A 125 11.68 14.88 -10.90
C SER A 125 11.17 13.60 -11.57
N ILE A 126 10.21 12.93 -10.94
CA ILE A 126 9.52 11.75 -11.51
C ILE A 126 8.95 12.06 -12.91
N LYS A 127 8.57 13.31 -13.19
CA LYS A 127 8.02 13.69 -14.49
C LYS A 127 9.05 13.64 -15.62
N GLU A 128 10.33 13.86 -15.32
CA GLU A 128 11.38 14.00 -16.31
C GLU A 128 12.21 12.72 -16.50
N ASP A 129 12.41 11.93 -15.43
CA ASP A 129 13.37 10.82 -15.44
C ASP A 129 12.82 9.45 -15.02
N PHE A 130 11.49 9.25 -15.00
CA PHE A 130 10.91 7.97 -14.63
C PHE A 130 11.20 6.89 -15.70
N SER A 131 12.33 6.24 -15.54
CA SER A 131 12.82 5.23 -16.49
C SER A 131 12.07 3.90 -16.38
N PHE A 132 12.16 3.06 -17.41
CA PHE A 132 11.61 1.72 -17.39
C PHE A 132 12.26 0.83 -16.30
N LYS A 133 13.56 1.03 -16.04
CA LYS A 133 14.27 0.34 -14.95
C LYS A 133 13.70 0.70 -13.59
N SER A 134 13.41 2.00 -13.36
CA SER A 134 12.77 2.48 -12.15
C SER A 134 11.37 1.88 -11.97
N THR A 135 10.62 1.74 -13.06
CA THR A 135 9.29 1.10 -13.06
C THR A 135 9.36 -0.34 -12.55
N ILE A 136 10.29 -1.14 -13.09
CA ILE A 136 10.46 -2.54 -12.68
C ILE A 136 10.92 -2.64 -11.24
N PHE A 137 11.90 -1.82 -10.83
CA PHE A 137 12.42 -1.82 -9.47
C PHE A 137 11.32 -1.51 -8.44
N ILE A 138 10.56 -0.44 -8.66
CA ILE A 138 9.43 -0.07 -7.79
C ILE A 138 8.38 -1.20 -7.78
N GLY A 139 8.07 -1.79 -8.93
CA GLY A 139 7.12 -2.88 -9.06
C GLY A 139 7.52 -4.13 -8.26
N ILE A 140 8.80 -4.50 -8.28
CA ILE A 140 9.32 -5.63 -7.49
C ILE A 140 9.24 -5.32 -6.00
N LEU A 141 9.66 -4.12 -5.58
CA LEU A 141 9.61 -3.74 -4.17
C LEU A 141 8.16 -3.62 -3.64
N GLN A 142 7.19 -3.29 -4.49
CA GLN A 142 5.77 -3.29 -4.11
C GLN A 142 5.26 -4.67 -3.69
N ILE A 143 5.91 -5.78 -4.07
CA ILE A 143 5.56 -7.13 -3.60
C ILE A 143 5.62 -7.19 -2.07
N LEU A 144 6.55 -6.46 -1.46
CA LEU A 144 6.70 -6.42 -0.01
C LEU A 144 5.48 -5.81 0.69
N SER A 145 4.67 -5.01 -0.01
CA SER A 145 3.42 -4.46 0.54
C SER A 145 2.31 -5.48 0.76
N LEU A 146 2.51 -6.73 0.34
CA LEU A 146 1.61 -7.84 0.65
C LEU A 146 1.75 -8.32 2.10
N PHE A 147 2.86 -8.00 2.75
CA PHE A 147 3.01 -8.25 4.19
C PHE A 147 2.28 -7.16 4.98
N PRO A 148 1.44 -7.55 5.96
CA PRO A 148 0.84 -6.57 6.87
C PRO A 148 1.95 -5.84 7.64
N GLY A 149 1.80 -4.53 7.84
CA GLY A 149 2.87 -3.69 8.41
C GLY A 149 3.64 -2.91 7.35
N VAL A 150 3.71 -3.41 6.12
CA VAL A 150 4.35 -2.68 5.02
C VAL A 150 3.31 -1.81 4.32
N SER A 151 3.48 -0.51 4.41
CA SER A 151 2.65 0.44 3.66
C SER A 151 3.00 0.40 2.17
N ARG A 152 1.99 0.24 1.29
CA ARG A 152 2.20 0.27 -0.16
C ARG A 152 2.74 1.63 -0.62
N SER A 153 2.15 2.72 -0.15
CA SER A 153 2.65 4.06 -0.43
C SER A 153 4.03 4.27 0.18
N GLY A 154 4.26 3.79 1.41
CA GLY A 154 5.56 3.87 2.08
C GLY A 154 6.67 3.17 1.31
N ILE A 155 6.46 1.92 0.84
CA ILE A 155 7.47 1.19 0.06
C ILE A 155 7.69 1.81 -1.32
N ALA A 156 6.65 2.34 -1.97
CA ALA A 156 6.79 3.01 -3.26
C ALA A 156 7.61 4.32 -3.12
N ILE A 157 7.36 5.11 -2.07
CA ILE A 157 8.14 6.31 -1.75
C ILE A 157 9.60 5.93 -1.44
N THR A 158 9.81 4.93 -0.58
CA THR A 158 11.15 4.44 -0.23
C THR A 158 11.93 3.99 -1.46
N ALA A 159 11.29 3.20 -2.34
CA ALA A 159 11.88 2.73 -3.58
C ALA A 159 12.23 3.87 -4.54
N ALA A 160 11.34 4.85 -4.69
CA ALA A 160 11.58 6.01 -5.53
C ALA A 160 12.76 6.85 -5.02
N ARG A 161 12.86 7.05 -3.70
CA ARG A 161 13.97 7.81 -3.08
C ARG A 161 15.33 7.13 -3.20
N PHE A 162 15.38 5.81 -3.28
CA PHE A 162 16.64 5.08 -3.50
C PHE A 162 17.07 5.05 -4.97
N LEU A 163 16.23 5.49 -5.90
CA LEU A 163 16.54 5.59 -7.33
C LEU A 163 17.08 6.97 -7.74
N ASP A 164 17.08 7.92 -6.83
CA ASP A 164 17.56 9.27 -7.02
C ASP A 164 19.07 9.35 -6.76
#